data_8b3df63e79824dd4ef5bfb20037d4224
#
_entry.id   8b3df63e79824dd4ef5bfb20037d4224
#
_cell.length_a   1.000
_cell.length_b   1.000
_cell.length_c   1.000
_cell.angle_alpha   90.00
_cell.angle_beta   90.00
_cell.angle_gamma   90.00
#
_symmetry.space_group_name_H-M   'P 1'
#
loop_
_entity.id
_entity.type
_entity.pdbx_description
1 polymer ?
#
loop_
_entity_poly.entity_id
_entity_poly.type
_entity_poly.pdbx_seq_one_letter_code
_entity_poly.pdbx_strand_id
1 'polypeptide(L)'
;METSCAPAVQARFDRALALLHNFWYARALTLFQEIQQADPDCAIAYWGAAMTYNHPFWDDPSPDDEAAAWAFVQKGLKARSQNERERMYLAAVAALYKDAGAGTKQSRDEAYRQQMAATHTKYPDDETTLFYGLSILGTIREGTKG
;
A
#
# COMPACT_ATOMS: atom_id res chain seq x y z
N MET A 1 -8.51 -8.62 -7.43
CA MET A 1 -9.27 -7.54 -6.77
C MET A 1 -9.84 -6.61 -7.84
N GLU A 2 -11.13 -6.44 -7.83
CA GLU A 2 -11.78 -5.49 -8.73
C GLU A 2 -11.54 -4.05 -8.28
N THR A 3 -11.33 -3.16 -9.24
CA THR A 3 -11.04 -1.76 -8.97
C THR A 3 -12.08 -0.84 -9.58
N SER A 4 -12.14 0.40 -9.13
CA SER A 4 -12.96 1.46 -9.73
C SER A 4 -12.26 2.16 -10.91
N CYS A 5 -11.10 1.67 -11.33
CA CYS A 5 -10.33 2.22 -12.43
C CYS A 5 -10.91 1.84 -13.80
N ALA A 6 -10.38 2.44 -14.86
CA ALA A 6 -10.79 2.12 -16.22
C ALA A 6 -10.65 0.60 -16.48
N PRO A 7 -11.63 -0.05 -17.13
CA PRO A 7 -11.55 -1.49 -17.41
C PRO A 7 -10.29 -1.91 -18.16
N ALA A 8 -9.74 -1.04 -18.99
CA ALA A 8 -8.54 -1.32 -19.77
C ALA A 8 -7.27 -1.57 -18.91
N VAL A 9 -7.24 -1.08 -17.67
CA VAL A 9 -6.08 -1.27 -16.79
C VAL A 9 -6.25 -2.41 -15.79
N GLN A 10 -7.41 -3.03 -15.71
CA GLN A 10 -7.70 -4.05 -14.68
C GLN A 10 -6.74 -5.24 -14.74
N ALA A 11 -6.48 -5.79 -15.91
CA ALA A 11 -5.58 -6.94 -16.06
C ALA A 11 -4.15 -6.59 -15.65
N ARG A 12 -3.69 -5.38 -15.95
CA ARG A 12 -2.38 -4.90 -15.55
C ARG A 12 -2.30 -4.70 -14.04
N PHE A 13 -3.37 -4.20 -13.43
CA PHE A 13 -3.48 -4.09 -11.98
C PHE A 13 -3.38 -5.45 -11.30
N ASP A 14 -4.11 -6.46 -11.79
CA ASP A 14 -4.07 -7.80 -11.22
C ASP A 14 -2.66 -8.39 -11.29
N ARG A 15 -1.94 -8.15 -12.38
CA ARG A 15 -0.53 -8.59 -12.51
C ARG A 15 0.38 -7.85 -11.52
N ALA A 16 0.22 -6.53 -11.39
CA ALA A 16 1.01 -5.73 -10.45
C ALA A 16 0.78 -6.20 -9.01
N LEU A 17 -0.48 -6.47 -8.65
CA LEU A 17 -0.86 -6.98 -7.33
C LEU A 17 -0.22 -8.35 -7.05
N ALA A 18 -0.22 -9.25 -8.03
CA ALA A 18 0.43 -10.56 -7.91
C ALA A 18 1.93 -10.41 -7.69
N LEU A 19 2.60 -9.48 -8.38
CA LEU A 19 4.01 -9.21 -8.16
C LEU A 19 4.28 -8.64 -6.78
N LEU A 20 3.40 -7.76 -6.27
CA LEU A 20 3.49 -7.23 -4.92
C LEU A 20 3.38 -8.36 -3.87
N HIS A 21 2.43 -9.28 -4.03
CA HIS A 21 2.28 -10.43 -3.14
C HIS A 21 3.49 -11.38 -3.19
N ASN A 22 4.21 -11.44 -4.29
CA ASN A 22 5.42 -12.23 -4.46
C ASN A 22 6.70 -11.44 -4.11
N PHE A 23 6.56 -10.26 -3.55
CA PHE A 23 7.67 -9.40 -3.11
C PHE A 23 8.60 -8.95 -4.25
N TRP A 24 8.11 -8.92 -5.48
CA TRP A 24 8.84 -8.40 -6.64
C TRP A 24 8.60 -6.90 -6.78
N TYR A 25 9.07 -6.16 -5.79
CA TYR A 25 8.73 -4.76 -5.58
C TYR A 25 9.07 -3.85 -6.76
N ALA A 26 10.26 -3.97 -7.34
CA ALA A 26 10.67 -3.11 -8.45
C ALA A 26 9.79 -3.29 -9.68
N ARG A 27 9.45 -4.54 -10.02
CA ARG A 27 8.57 -4.82 -11.16
C ARG A 27 7.13 -4.41 -10.89
N ALA A 28 6.67 -4.64 -9.67
CA ALA A 28 5.33 -4.19 -9.26
C ALA A 28 5.22 -2.66 -9.37
N LEU A 29 6.22 -1.92 -8.89
CA LEU A 29 6.25 -0.46 -8.98
C LEU A 29 6.15 0.01 -10.43
N THR A 30 6.94 -0.58 -11.32
CA THR A 30 6.89 -0.23 -12.75
C THR A 30 5.49 -0.40 -13.32
N LEU A 31 4.83 -1.53 -13.03
CA LEU A 31 3.47 -1.77 -13.51
C LEU A 31 2.44 -0.79 -12.91
N PHE A 32 2.54 -0.49 -11.61
CA PHE A 32 1.66 0.50 -11.01
C PHE A 32 1.86 1.89 -11.63
N GLN A 33 3.08 2.27 -11.95
CA GLN A 33 3.36 3.54 -12.64
C GLN A 33 2.80 3.56 -14.07
N GLU A 34 2.88 2.45 -14.80
CA GLU A 34 2.26 2.32 -16.13
C GLU A 34 0.74 2.51 -16.06
N ILE A 35 0.09 1.95 -15.02
CA ILE A 35 -1.34 2.13 -14.80
C ILE A 35 -1.66 3.61 -14.53
N GLN A 36 -0.85 4.28 -13.71
CA GLN A 36 -1.02 5.70 -13.42
C GLN A 36 -0.92 6.57 -14.67
N GLN A 37 -0.06 6.20 -15.62
CA GLN A 37 0.05 6.89 -16.89
C GLN A 37 -1.17 6.66 -17.79
N ALA A 38 -1.68 5.43 -17.82
CA ALA A 38 -2.84 5.06 -18.64
C ALA A 38 -4.15 5.58 -18.04
N ASP A 39 -4.26 5.63 -16.71
CA ASP A 39 -5.44 6.10 -15.98
C ASP A 39 -4.99 6.88 -14.74
N PRO A 40 -4.71 8.19 -14.88
CA PRO A 40 -4.24 9.01 -13.76
C PRO A 40 -5.22 9.13 -12.59
N ASP A 41 -6.50 8.83 -12.80
CA ASP A 41 -7.51 8.85 -11.75
C ASP A 41 -7.66 7.52 -11.01
N CYS A 42 -6.88 6.50 -11.35
CA CYS A 42 -6.90 5.20 -10.71
C CYS A 42 -6.22 5.26 -9.33
N ALA A 43 -6.97 5.57 -8.28
CA ALA A 43 -6.43 5.79 -6.94
C ALA A 43 -5.66 4.58 -6.40
N ILE A 44 -6.16 3.36 -6.61
CA ILE A 44 -5.56 2.15 -6.07
C ILE A 44 -4.18 1.85 -6.68
N ALA A 45 -3.88 2.36 -7.88
CA ALA A 45 -2.55 2.21 -8.48
C ALA A 45 -1.49 3.03 -7.71
N TYR A 46 -1.85 4.15 -7.12
CA TYR A 46 -0.96 4.93 -6.26
C TYR A 46 -0.75 4.24 -4.91
N TRP A 47 -1.79 3.62 -4.37
CA TRP A 47 -1.65 2.76 -3.20
C TRP A 47 -0.65 1.64 -3.47
N GLY A 48 -0.78 0.96 -4.59
CA GLY A 48 0.12 -0.13 -4.97
C GLY A 48 1.57 0.33 -5.07
N ALA A 49 1.81 1.47 -5.72
CA ALA A 49 3.15 2.05 -5.81
C ALA A 49 3.74 2.34 -4.43
N ALA A 50 2.96 2.94 -3.52
CA ALA A 50 3.40 3.23 -2.16
C ALA A 50 3.72 1.94 -1.39
N MET A 51 2.94 0.88 -1.58
CA MET A 51 3.15 -0.41 -0.92
C MET A 51 4.45 -1.08 -1.34
N THR A 52 4.99 -0.79 -2.52
CA THR A 52 6.26 -1.38 -2.96
C THR A 52 7.45 -0.93 -2.11
N TYR A 53 7.31 0.12 -1.32
CA TYR A 53 8.34 0.61 -0.40
C TYR A 53 8.23 0.00 1.00
N ASN A 54 7.18 -0.77 1.28
CA ASN A 54 6.99 -1.45 2.56
C ASN A 54 7.46 -2.90 2.47
N HIS A 55 8.61 -3.20 3.09
CA HIS A 55 9.25 -4.52 3.04
C HIS A 55 9.21 -5.18 4.43
N PRO A 56 8.09 -5.83 4.81
CA PRO A 56 7.90 -6.27 6.20
C PRO A 56 8.89 -7.33 6.67
N PHE A 57 9.57 -8.03 5.76
CA PHE A 57 10.50 -9.10 6.11
C PHE A 57 11.98 -8.72 6.02
N TRP A 58 12.32 -7.64 5.35
CA TRP A 58 13.71 -7.34 5.03
C TRP A 58 14.23 -6.10 5.73
N ASP A 59 14.17 -5.00 5.07
CA ASP A 59 14.78 -3.75 5.50
C ASP A 59 13.75 -2.64 5.63
N ASP A 60 14.05 -1.69 6.48
CA ASP A 60 13.24 -0.51 6.63
C ASP A 60 13.49 0.43 5.44
N PRO A 61 12.47 1.17 4.99
CA PRO A 61 12.66 2.14 3.93
C PRO A 61 13.59 3.27 4.39
N SER A 62 14.42 3.77 3.45
CA SER A 62 15.21 4.96 3.68
C SER A 62 14.31 6.21 3.76
N PRO A 63 14.80 7.35 4.29
CA PRO A 63 14.03 8.61 4.24
C PRO A 63 13.60 9.01 2.83
N ASP A 64 14.43 8.74 1.82
CA ASP A 64 14.07 9.02 0.41
C ASP A 64 12.96 8.09 -0.05
N ASP A 65 12.99 6.81 0.32
CA ASP A 65 11.92 5.86 0.02
C ASP A 65 10.60 6.27 0.68
N GLU A 66 10.65 6.69 1.93
CA GLU A 66 9.47 7.15 2.66
C GLU A 66 8.86 8.40 2.00
N ALA A 67 9.70 9.33 1.55
CA ALA A 67 9.25 10.52 0.84
C ALA A 67 8.62 10.16 -0.51
N ALA A 68 9.21 9.23 -1.25
CA ALA A 68 8.66 8.76 -2.53
C ALA A 68 7.32 8.07 -2.33
N ALA A 69 7.22 7.19 -1.33
CA ALA A 69 5.97 6.50 -0.99
C ALA A 69 4.87 7.51 -0.59
N TRP A 70 5.20 8.49 0.23
CA TRP A 70 4.26 9.52 0.63
C TRP A 70 3.75 10.34 -0.56
N ALA A 71 4.62 10.66 -1.52
CA ALA A 71 4.22 11.36 -2.74
C ALA A 71 3.17 10.56 -3.53
N PHE A 72 3.33 9.24 -3.65
CA PHE A 72 2.32 8.38 -4.27
C PHE A 72 1.00 8.40 -3.48
N VAL A 73 1.06 8.29 -2.17
CA VAL A 73 -0.15 8.33 -1.32
C VAL A 73 -0.92 9.63 -1.55
N GLN A 74 -0.23 10.76 -1.57
CA GLN A 74 -0.87 12.06 -1.78
C GLN A 74 -1.58 12.14 -3.13
N LYS A 75 -1.00 11.60 -4.18
CA LYS A 75 -1.65 11.52 -5.50
C LYS A 75 -2.87 10.61 -5.46
N GLY A 76 -2.77 9.47 -4.80
CA GLY A 76 -3.88 8.53 -4.65
C GLY A 76 -5.06 9.14 -3.91
N LEU A 77 -4.81 9.88 -2.85
CA LEU A 77 -5.87 10.56 -2.08
C LEU A 77 -6.64 11.60 -2.89
N LYS A 78 -6.00 12.19 -3.91
CA LYS A 78 -6.61 13.19 -4.80
C LYS A 78 -7.24 12.58 -6.06
N ALA A 79 -6.93 11.33 -6.37
CA ALA A 79 -7.44 10.66 -7.57
C ALA A 79 -8.95 10.45 -7.45
N ARG A 80 -9.67 10.57 -8.58
CA ARG A 80 -11.14 10.62 -8.58
C ARG A 80 -11.81 9.25 -8.60
N SER A 81 -11.17 8.24 -9.16
CA SER A 81 -11.74 6.89 -9.27
C SER A 81 -11.33 6.06 -8.06
N GLN A 82 -12.17 6.09 -7.02
CA GLN A 82 -11.93 5.33 -5.79
C GLN A 82 -13.27 4.95 -5.14
N ASN A 83 -13.42 3.67 -4.84
CA ASN A 83 -14.53 3.17 -4.02
C ASN A 83 -14.15 3.20 -2.54
N GLU A 84 -15.08 2.83 -1.64
CA GLU A 84 -14.86 2.85 -0.21
C GLU A 84 -13.71 1.93 0.21
N ARG A 85 -13.63 0.72 -0.35
CA ARG A 85 -12.56 -0.24 -0.05
C ARG A 85 -11.20 0.35 -0.42
N GLU A 86 -11.09 0.94 -1.60
CA GLU A 86 -9.85 1.58 -2.05
C GLU A 86 -9.44 2.74 -1.16
N ARG A 87 -10.42 3.55 -0.70
CA ARG A 87 -10.16 4.61 0.28
C ARG A 87 -9.60 4.06 1.59
N MET A 88 -10.09 2.92 2.05
CA MET A 88 -9.59 2.28 3.27
C MET A 88 -8.15 1.79 3.09
N TYR A 89 -7.81 1.22 1.92
CA TYR A 89 -6.42 0.84 1.60
C TYR A 89 -5.50 2.06 1.57
N LEU A 90 -5.95 3.16 0.98
CA LEU A 90 -5.18 4.41 0.95
C LEU A 90 -4.98 5.00 2.35
N ALA A 91 -6.01 4.98 3.19
CA ALA A 91 -5.90 5.44 4.57
C ALA A 91 -4.90 4.59 5.37
N ALA A 92 -4.87 3.28 5.11
CA ALA A 92 -3.93 2.38 5.77
C ALA A 92 -2.48 2.71 5.38
N VAL A 93 -2.19 2.80 4.07
CA VAL A 93 -0.81 3.09 3.62
C VAL A 93 -0.39 4.51 4.00
N ALA A 94 -1.33 5.46 4.10
CA ALA A 94 -1.05 6.80 4.61
C ALA A 94 -0.49 6.76 6.03
N ALA A 95 -0.99 5.86 6.88
CA ALA A 95 -0.49 5.70 8.25
C ALA A 95 0.99 5.34 8.30
N LEU A 96 1.51 4.62 7.28
CA LEU A 96 2.93 4.26 7.22
C LEU A 96 3.84 5.46 6.92
N TYR A 97 3.37 6.44 6.14
CA TYR A 97 4.28 7.41 5.53
C TYR A 97 3.96 8.87 5.85
N LYS A 98 2.76 9.20 6.32
CA LYS A 98 2.30 10.58 6.51
C LYS A 98 3.23 11.40 7.41
N ASP A 99 3.64 10.82 8.53
CA ASP A 99 4.45 11.50 9.53
C ASP A 99 5.82 10.84 9.71
N ALA A 100 6.42 10.35 8.61
CA ALA A 100 7.64 9.58 8.65
C ALA A 100 8.81 10.31 9.32
N GLY A 101 8.89 11.63 9.14
CA GLY A 101 9.94 12.45 9.77
C GLY A 101 9.67 12.85 11.22
N ALA A 102 8.47 12.64 11.74
CA ALA A 102 8.05 13.16 13.05
C ALA A 102 7.80 12.09 14.11
N GLY A 103 7.62 10.83 13.72
CA GLY A 103 7.33 9.73 14.64
C GLY A 103 8.30 8.57 14.50
N THR A 104 8.03 7.48 15.22
CA THR A 104 8.82 6.26 15.08
C THR A 104 8.19 5.35 14.02
N LYS A 105 9.03 4.54 13.36
CA LYS A 105 8.53 3.53 12.42
C LYS A 105 7.60 2.55 13.13
N GLN A 106 7.94 2.14 14.35
CA GLN A 106 7.10 1.23 15.15
C GLN A 106 5.69 1.77 15.35
N SER A 107 5.53 3.06 15.68
CA SER A 107 4.22 3.66 15.88
C SER A 107 3.42 3.74 14.56
N ARG A 108 4.10 3.99 13.46
CA ARG A 108 3.46 4.00 12.12
C ARG A 108 3.03 2.59 11.69
N ASP A 109 3.86 1.59 11.90
CA ASP A 109 3.52 0.20 11.60
C ASP A 109 2.34 -0.29 12.43
N GLU A 110 2.26 0.11 13.70
CA GLU A 110 1.11 -0.20 14.56
C GLU A 110 -0.17 0.48 14.07
N ALA A 111 -0.08 1.74 13.67
CA ALA A 111 -1.22 2.47 13.10
C ALA A 111 -1.69 1.82 11.78
N TYR A 112 -0.76 1.38 10.95
CA TYR A 112 -1.05 0.64 9.72
C TYR A 112 -1.78 -0.68 10.03
N ARG A 113 -1.29 -1.42 11.02
CA ARG A 113 -1.92 -2.68 11.44
C ARG A 113 -3.36 -2.46 11.90
N GLN A 114 -3.60 -1.41 12.68
CA GLN A 114 -4.95 -1.06 13.15
C GLN A 114 -5.89 -0.72 11.98
N GLN A 115 -5.41 0.03 11.00
CA GLN A 115 -6.17 0.36 9.80
C GLN A 115 -6.46 -0.89 8.94
N MET A 116 -5.48 -1.79 8.81
CA MET A 116 -5.70 -3.04 8.09
C MET A 116 -6.66 -3.97 8.83
N ALA A 117 -6.66 -3.99 10.15
CA ALA A 117 -7.64 -4.73 10.93
C ALA A 117 -9.06 -4.24 10.65
N ALA A 118 -9.27 -2.92 10.62
CA ALA A 118 -10.58 -2.32 10.31
C ALA A 118 -11.00 -2.65 8.87
N THR A 119 -10.07 -2.59 7.93
CA THR A 119 -10.32 -2.91 6.52
C THR A 119 -10.72 -4.38 6.36
N HIS A 120 -10.00 -5.28 7.01
CA HIS A 120 -10.29 -6.71 6.99
C HIS A 120 -11.65 -7.03 7.63
N THR A 121 -12.01 -6.36 8.71
CA THR A 121 -13.32 -6.54 9.36
C THR A 121 -14.46 -6.16 8.39
N LYS A 122 -14.30 -5.08 7.65
CA LYS A 122 -15.34 -4.60 6.73
C LYS A 122 -15.37 -5.37 5.41
N TYR A 123 -14.20 -5.75 4.90
CA TYR A 123 -14.03 -6.46 3.62
C TYR A 123 -13.18 -7.71 3.83
N PRO A 124 -13.75 -8.78 4.43
CA PRO A 124 -12.99 -10.00 4.77
C PRO A 124 -12.78 -10.88 3.53
N ASP A 125 -11.75 -10.59 2.75
CA ASP A 125 -11.37 -11.36 1.57
C ASP A 125 -9.88 -11.75 1.63
N ASP A 126 -9.42 -12.45 0.60
CA ASP A 126 -8.05 -12.96 0.57
C ASP A 126 -7.00 -11.84 0.60
N GLU A 127 -7.24 -10.74 -0.15
CA GLU A 127 -6.31 -9.60 -0.19
C GLU A 127 -6.19 -8.93 1.18
N THR A 128 -7.30 -8.61 1.82
CA THR A 128 -7.28 -7.98 3.14
C THR A 128 -6.68 -8.90 4.19
N THR A 129 -6.92 -10.21 4.10
CA THR A 129 -6.34 -11.21 5.00
C THR A 129 -4.81 -11.22 4.88
N LEU A 130 -4.29 -11.23 3.64
CA LEU A 130 -2.85 -11.23 3.39
C LEU A 130 -2.18 -9.94 3.88
N PHE A 131 -2.73 -8.79 3.52
CA PHE A 131 -2.14 -7.51 3.94
C PHE A 131 -2.24 -7.29 5.45
N TYR A 132 -3.34 -7.70 6.07
CA TYR A 132 -3.46 -7.65 7.52
C TYR A 132 -2.42 -8.56 8.19
N GLY A 133 -2.28 -9.79 7.71
CA GLY A 133 -1.26 -10.72 8.22
C GLY A 133 0.16 -10.15 8.11
N LEU A 134 0.50 -9.57 6.97
CA LEU A 134 1.80 -8.92 6.77
C LEU A 134 2.01 -7.73 7.70
N SER A 135 0.94 -6.96 7.99
CA SER A 135 1.02 -5.83 8.92
C SER A 135 1.33 -6.29 10.35
N ILE A 136 0.77 -7.41 10.78
CA ILE A 136 1.07 -8.02 12.08
C ILE A 136 2.54 -8.43 12.14
N LEU A 137 3.04 -9.12 11.10
CA LEU A 137 4.43 -9.56 11.03
C LEU A 137 5.40 -8.36 11.07
N GLY A 138 5.05 -7.25 10.47
CA GLY A 138 5.85 -6.02 10.53
C GLY A 138 6.04 -5.51 11.96
N THR A 139 4.99 -5.51 12.77
CA THR A 139 5.06 -5.08 14.18
C THR A 139 5.86 -6.05 15.04
N ILE A 140 5.74 -7.35 14.79
CA ILE A 140 6.50 -8.38 15.53
C ILE A 140 8.01 -8.25 15.25
N ARG A 141 8.38 -8.06 13.99
CA ARG A 141 9.79 -7.90 13.58
C ARG A 141 10.46 -6.74 14.33
N GLU A 142 9.76 -5.65 14.49
CA GLU A 142 10.28 -4.48 15.24
C GLU A 142 10.43 -4.77 16.73
N GLY A 143 9.47 -5.48 17.31
CA GLY A 143 9.54 -5.88 18.72
C GLY A 143 10.74 -6.77 19.02
N THR A 144 11.28 -7.48 18.04
CA THR A 144 12.46 -8.34 18.21
C THR A 144 13.79 -7.63 18.00
N LYS A 145 13.78 -6.41 17.48
CA LYS A 145 14.98 -5.59 17.28
C LYS A 145 15.44 -4.87 18.55
N GLY A 146 14.61 -4.88 19.58
CA GLY A 146 14.85 -4.16 20.84
C GLY A 146 15.89 -4.79 21.78
#